data_159c494c7847b625cecb09f9f98ea966
#
_entry.id   159c494c7847b625cecb09f9f98ea966
#
_cell.length_a   1.000
_cell.length_b   1.000
_cell.length_c   1.000
_cell.angle_alpha   90.00
_cell.angle_beta   90.00
_cell.angle_gamma   90.00
#
_symmetry.space_group_name_H-M   'P 1'
#
loop_
_entity.id
_entity.type
_entity.pdbx_description
1 polymer ?
#
loop_
_entity_poly.entity_id
_entity_poly.type
_entity_poly.pdbx_seq_one_letter_code
_entity_poly.pdbx_strand_id
1 'polypeptide(L)'
;MIMAFYDLSKQERLDVVATISNNILAALRTSLLKKIAAYFGDEDTYIRKSAYLSVGRIYFFHKGLQYKIVKALDALLLNDNFKIRQTVINSAGEIGKIDFKNVEHFFDKGLFDTHHASRNAVIGSIKKMGEVNSGPVLHWAKNYLHHPDKEIRREICHGIELRGRKYPQDILPLLKELQYEKTARVRSTLVHVIGQISYKKGCLETVVGHLKTWENKQIVADAFEEIIDVHYRYRNFSALTEAQAAQYIAENYPEDYKKK
;
A
#
# COMPACT_ATOMS: atom_id res chain seq x y z
N MET A 1 34.36 -1.39 10.33
CA MET A 1 32.93 -1.12 10.63
C MET A 1 32.36 -0.46 9.39
N ILE A 2 31.39 -1.06 8.70
CA ILE A 2 30.73 -0.43 7.56
C ILE A 2 29.81 0.63 8.17
N MET A 3 30.02 1.91 7.83
CA MET A 3 29.15 3.01 8.27
C MET A 3 27.73 2.78 7.72
N ALA A 4 26.70 2.92 8.56
CA ALA A 4 25.32 2.84 8.10
C ALA A 4 25.00 4.03 7.17
N PHE A 5 24.03 3.86 6.27
CA PHE A 5 23.70 4.88 5.26
C PHE A 5 23.41 6.26 5.88
N TYR A 6 22.80 6.32 7.06
CA TYR A 6 22.49 7.60 7.73
C TYR A 6 23.66 8.22 8.48
N ASP A 7 24.76 7.49 8.70
CA ASP A 7 25.98 8.04 9.29
C ASP A 7 26.76 8.88 8.26
N LEU A 8 26.41 8.73 6.98
CA LEU A 8 27.01 9.48 5.88
C LEU A 8 26.46 10.91 5.80
N SER A 9 27.29 11.85 5.35
CA SER A 9 26.86 13.20 5.00
C SER A 9 25.82 13.19 3.86
N LYS A 10 25.13 14.31 3.67
CA LYS A 10 24.16 14.45 2.59
C LYS A 10 24.78 14.18 1.21
N GLN A 11 26.00 14.67 0.96
CA GLN A 11 26.68 14.48 -0.31
C GLN A 11 27.06 13.03 -0.52
N GLU A 12 27.68 12.38 0.47
CA GLU A 12 28.06 10.97 0.40
C GLU A 12 26.83 10.07 0.16
N ARG A 13 25.67 10.36 0.77
CA ARG A 13 24.42 9.62 0.48
C ARG A 13 23.99 9.76 -0.98
N LEU A 14 24.11 10.96 -1.58
CA LEU A 14 23.81 11.17 -2.99
C LEU A 14 24.75 10.37 -3.87
N ASP A 15 26.04 10.34 -3.56
CA ASP A 15 27.05 9.61 -4.31
C ASP A 15 26.83 8.09 -4.23
N VAL A 16 26.47 7.58 -3.04
CA VAL A 16 26.08 6.17 -2.86
C VAL A 16 24.85 5.84 -3.70
N VAL A 17 23.80 6.67 -3.69
CA VAL A 17 22.59 6.45 -4.49
C VAL A 17 22.90 6.45 -5.99
N ALA A 18 23.75 7.37 -6.46
CA ALA A 18 24.19 7.43 -7.85
C ALA A 18 24.98 6.17 -8.23
N THR A 19 25.89 5.73 -7.38
CA THR A 19 26.68 4.52 -7.57
C THR A 19 25.78 3.27 -7.66
N ILE A 20 24.81 3.12 -6.76
CA ILE A 20 23.81 2.03 -6.79
C ILE A 20 23.06 2.04 -8.12
N SER A 21 22.57 3.20 -8.54
CA SER A 21 21.82 3.33 -9.80
C SER A 21 22.64 2.93 -11.02
N ASN A 22 23.89 3.42 -11.11
CA ASN A 22 24.80 3.09 -12.21
C ASN A 22 25.15 1.61 -12.24
N ASN A 23 25.43 1.01 -11.09
CA ASN A 23 25.76 -0.41 -10.96
C ASN A 23 24.57 -1.30 -11.35
N ILE A 24 23.34 -0.96 -10.94
CA ILE A 24 22.13 -1.68 -11.32
C ILE A 24 21.88 -1.55 -12.83
N LEU A 25 22.03 -0.35 -13.41
CA LEU A 25 21.89 -0.17 -14.86
C LEU A 25 22.91 -1.01 -15.64
N ALA A 26 24.17 -0.99 -15.25
CA ALA A 26 25.21 -1.82 -15.87
C ALA A 26 24.90 -3.32 -15.72
N ALA A 27 24.47 -3.77 -14.55
CA ALA A 27 24.10 -5.14 -14.28
C ALA A 27 22.88 -5.60 -15.12
N LEU A 28 21.89 -4.76 -15.32
CA LEU A 28 20.72 -5.04 -16.18
C LEU A 28 21.10 -5.16 -17.65
N ARG A 29 22.04 -4.33 -18.12
CA ARG A 29 22.55 -4.39 -19.51
C ARG A 29 23.29 -5.71 -19.76
N THR A 30 24.06 -6.20 -18.79
CA THR A 30 24.90 -7.39 -18.89
C THR A 30 24.28 -8.66 -18.28
N SER A 31 23.05 -8.56 -17.75
CA SER A 31 22.32 -9.65 -17.10
C SER A 31 23.06 -10.24 -15.86
N LEU A 32 23.85 -9.43 -15.16
CA LEU A 32 24.61 -9.82 -13.97
C LEU A 32 23.74 -9.78 -12.70
N LEU A 33 22.82 -10.74 -12.55
CA LEU A 33 21.86 -10.80 -11.44
C LEU A 33 22.49 -10.77 -10.05
N LYS A 34 23.69 -11.36 -9.86
CA LYS A 34 24.39 -11.35 -8.56
C LYS A 34 24.67 -9.94 -8.04
N LYS A 35 24.97 -8.97 -8.92
CA LYS A 35 25.19 -7.58 -8.53
C LYS A 35 23.89 -6.91 -8.06
N ILE A 36 22.76 -7.20 -8.70
CA ILE A 36 21.45 -6.68 -8.30
C ILE A 36 21.05 -7.32 -6.97
N ALA A 37 21.23 -8.65 -6.84
CA ALA A 37 20.94 -9.40 -5.63
C ALA A 37 21.69 -8.87 -4.41
N ALA A 38 22.94 -8.45 -4.56
CA ALA A 38 23.72 -7.87 -3.48
C ALA A 38 23.08 -6.61 -2.90
N TYR A 39 22.60 -5.67 -3.74
CA TYR A 39 21.87 -4.49 -3.28
C TYR A 39 20.47 -4.81 -2.74
N PHE A 40 19.80 -5.81 -3.31
CA PHE A 40 18.45 -6.19 -2.91
C PHE A 40 18.42 -6.93 -1.58
N GLY A 41 19.49 -7.66 -1.25
CA GLY A 41 19.66 -8.40 -0.02
C GLY A 41 20.46 -7.66 1.06
N ASP A 42 20.87 -6.42 0.83
CA ASP A 42 21.69 -5.65 1.76
C ASP A 42 21.01 -5.55 3.15
N GLU A 43 21.82 -5.54 4.20
CA GLU A 43 21.32 -5.39 5.58
C GLU A 43 20.67 -4.01 5.78
N ASP A 44 21.25 -2.96 5.19
CA ASP A 44 20.74 -1.60 5.29
C ASP A 44 19.50 -1.41 4.42
N THR A 45 18.38 -1.09 5.08
CA THR A 45 17.07 -0.82 4.43
C THR A 45 17.15 0.34 3.43
N TYR A 46 18.02 1.32 3.64
CA TYR A 46 18.13 2.47 2.75
C TYR A 46 18.92 2.16 1.49
N ILE A 47 19.88 1.23 1.57
CA ILE A 47 20.54 0.67 0.38
C ILE A 47 19.51 -0.09 -0.47
N ARG A 48 18.69 -0.98 0.16
CA ARG A 48 17.59 -1.67 -0.55
C ARG A 48 16.58 -0.69 -1.15
N LYS A 49 16.23 0.38 -0.39
CA LYS A 49 15.33 1.43 -0.87
C LYS A 49 15.90 2.16 -2.09
N SER A 50 17.16 2.53 -2.04
CA SER A 50 17.85 3.18 -3.16
C SER A 50 17.88 2.27 -4.39
N ALA A 51 18.06 0.95 -4.19
CA ALA A 51 18.08 -0.04 -5.24
C ALA A 51 16.70 -0.16 -5.94
N TYR A 52 15.60 -0.37 -5.20
CA TYR A 52 14.29 -0.52 -5.84
C TYR A 52 13.80 0.79 -6.51
N LEU A 53 14.09 1.95 -5.94
CA LEU A 53 13.81 3.24 -6.58
C LEU A 53 14.60 3.42 -7.87
N SER A 54 15.85 2.94 -7.92
CA SER A 54 16.68 2.97 -9.12
C SER A 54 16.11 2.08 -10.22
N VAL A 55 15.65 0.87 -9.88
CA VAL A 55 14.98 -0.03 -10.84
C VAL A 55 13.76 0.64 -11.47
N GLY A 56 12.89 1.27 -10.66
CA GLY A 56 11.73 1.99 -11.17
C GLY A 56 12.14 3.10 -12.16
N ARG A 57 13.12 3.94 -11.79
CA ARG A 57 13.63 4.99 -12.68
C ARG A 57 14.22 4.41 -13.97
N ILE A 58 15.06 3.38 -13.88
CA ILE A 58 15.67 2.74 -15.06
C ILE A 58 14.59 2.18 -15.99
N TYR A 59 13.54 1.56 -15.44
CA TYR A 59 12.41 1.05 -16.23
C TYR A 59 11.76 2.14 -17.11
N PHE A 60 11.57 3.34 -16.57
CA PHE A 60 10.92 4.43 -17.30
C PHE A 60 11.86 5.14 -18.29
N PHE A 61 13.10 5.34 -17.91
CA PHE A 61 14.06 6.08 -18.77
C PHE A 61 14.72 5.20 -19.85
N HIS A 62 14.76 3.87 -19.67
CA HIS A 62 15.40 2.94 -20.62
C HIS A 62 14.41 1.93 -21.18
N LYS A 63 13.52 2.36 -22.07
CA LYS A 63 12.45 1.54 -22.66
C LYS A 63 12.95 0.19 -23.23
N GLY A 64 14.13 0.17 -23.87
CA GLY A 64 14.74 -1.06 -24.38
C GLY A 64 15.17 -2.07 -23.32
N LEU A 65 15.17 -1.70 -22.02
CA LEU A 65 15.51 -2.60 -20.91
C LEU A 65 14.29 -3.15 -20.18
N GLN A 66 13.08 -2.68 -20.45
CA GLN A 66 11.88 -3.03 -19.69
C GLN A 66 11.70 -4.56 -19.57
N TYR A 67 11.76 -5.26 -20.68
CA TYR A 67 11.65 -6.73 -20.68
C TYR A 67 12.75 -7.41 -19.86
N LYS A 68 14.00 -6.95 -19.98
CA LYS A 68 15.13 -7.48 -19.21
C LYS A 68 14.96 -7.22 -17.70
N ILE A 69 14.41 -6.07 -17.34
CA ILE A 69 14.13 -5.71 -15.93
C ILE A 69 13.10 -6.68 -15.35
N VAL A 70 11.96 -6.85 -16.02
CA VAL A 70 10.91 -7.77 -15.55
C VAL A 70 11.48 -9.19 -15.41
N LYS A 71 12.20 -9.71 -16.41
CA LYS A 71 12.87 -11.02 -16.31
C LYS A 71 13.87 -11.12 -15.16
N ALA A 72 14.64 -10.07 -14.91
CA ALA A 72 15.58 -10.05 -13.78
C ALA A 72 14.84 -10.09 -12.44
N LEU A 73 13.73 -9.34 -12.31
CA LEU A 73 12.90 -9.37 -11.13
C LEU A 73 12.21 -10.72 -10.93
N ASP A 74 11.71 -11.37 -12.00
CA ASP A 74 11.15 -12.72 -11.93
C ASP A 74 12.16 -13.74 -11.37
N ALA A 75 13.39 -13.71 -11.89
CA ALA A 75 14.44 -14.60 -11.40
C ALA A 75 14.82 -14.33 -9.93
N LEU A 76 14.87 -13.05 -9.53
CA LEU A 76 15.19 -12.66 -8.16
C LEU A 76 14.04 -12.93 -7.17
N LEU A 77 12.80 -12.99 -7.62
CA LEU A 77 11.65 -13.34 -6.78
C LEU A 77 11.72 -14.79 -6.27
N LEU A 78 12.45 -15.65 -6.96
CA LEU A 78 12.65 -17.06 -6.57
C LEU A 78 13.81 -17.26 -5.57
N ASN A 79 14.45 -16.17 -5.11
CA ASN A 79 15.59 -16.26 -4.22
C ASN A 79 15.18 -16.65 -2.80
N ASP A 80 15.99 -17.45 -2.10
CA ASP A 80 15.74 -17.90 -0.72
C ASP A 80 15.75 -16.74 0.29
N ASN A 81 16.54 -15.69 0.03
CA ASN A 81 16.61 -14.51 0.88
C ASN A 81 15.35 -13.64 0.74
N PHE A 82 14.56 -13.61 1.79
CA PHE A 82 13.32 -12.80 1.80
C PHE A 82 13.56 -11.30 1.58
N LYS A 83 14.73 -10.74 1.93
CA LYS A 83 15.05 -9.33 1.67
C LYS A 83 15.13 -9.04 0.18
N ILE A 84 15.67 -10.00 -0.59
CA ILE A 84 15.71 -9.91 -2.07
C ILE A 84 14.28 -9.94 -2.60
N ARG A 85 13.45 -10.91 -2.19
CA ARG A 85 12.04 -11.01 -2.62
C ARG A 85 11.25 -9.77 -2.26
N GLN A 86 11.40 -9.27 -1.02
CA GLN A 86 10.80 -8.01 -0.57
C GLN A 86 11.19 -6.83 -1.48
N THR A 87 12.47 -6.73 -1.83
CA THR A 87 12.99 -5.63 -2.66
C THR A 87 12.51 -5.74 -4.11
N VAL A 88 12.34 -6.98 -4.62
CA VAL A 88 11.68 -7.25 -5.92
C VAL A 88 10.26 -6.70 -5.93
N ILE A 89 9.45 -7.01 -4.91
CA ILE A 89 8.06 -6.56 -4.80
C ILE A 89 8.01 -5.02 -4.73
N ASN A 90 8.90 -4.41 -3.95
CA ASN A 90 9.00 -2.94 -3.91
C ASN A 90 9.41 -2.34 -5.27
N SER A 91 10.31 -3.02 -6.03
CA SER A 91 10.69 -2.60 -7.39
C SER A 91 9.50 -2.67 -8.34
N ALA A 92 8.75 -3.77 -8.29
CA ALA A 92 7.50 -3.93 -9.04
C ALA A 92 6.48 -2.83 -8.65
N GLY A 93 6.42 -2.46 -7.35
CA GLY A 93 5.59 -1.36 -6.87
C GLY A 93 5.96 -0.02 -7.48
N GLU A 94 7.25 0.28 -7.64
CA GLU A 94 7.67 1.51 -8.33
C GLU A 94 7.30 1.50 -9.82
N ILE A 95 7.45 0.37 -10.50
CA ILE A 95 7.04 0.19 -11.90
C ILE A 95 5.51 0.31 -12.04
N GLY A 96 4.76 -0.35 -11.18
CA GLY A 96 3.29 -0.43 -11.24
C GLY A 96 2.56 0.88 -11.01
N LYS A 97 3.25 1.92 -10.52
CA LYS A 97 2.70 3.29 -10.46
C LYS A 97 2.26 3.80 -11.83
N ILE A 98 2.84 3.29 -12.92
CA ILE A 98 2.52 3.69 -14.29
C ILE A 98 2.18 2.48 -15.16
N ASP A 99 2.85 1.36 -14.96
CA ASP A 99 2.73 0.15 -15.79
C ASP A 99 2.41 -1.08 -14.91
N PHE A 100 1.19 -1.07 -14.35
CA PHE A 100 0.74 -2.14 -13.46
C PHE A 100 0.63 -3.48 -14.16
N LYS A 101 0.11 -3.50 -15.39
CA LYS A 101 -0.13 -4.74 -16.15
C LYS A 101 1.11 -5.61 -16.32
N ASN A 102 2.28 -4.98 -16.51
CA ASN A 102 3.53 -5.74 -16.69
C ASN A 102 4.09 -6.30 -15.38
N VAL A 103 3.57 -5.88 -14.22
CA VAL A 103 4.11 -6.26 -12.90
C VAL A 103 3.07 -6.82 -11.92
N GLU A 104 1.82 -6.95 -12.30
CA GLU A 104 0.74 -7.43 -11.41
C GLU A 104 1.05 -8.82 -10.83
N HIS A 105 1.65 -9.72 -11.60
CA HIS A 105 1.99 -11.08 -11.18
C HIS A 105 3.00 -11.14 -10.01
N PHE A 106 3.79 -10.09 -9.77
CA PHE A 106 4.65 -10.00 -8.59
C PHE A 106 3.82 -9.85 -7.31
N PHE A 107 2.68 -9.18 -7.40
CA PHE A 107 1.77 -9.00 -6.26
C PHE A 107 0.94 -10.27 -6.02
N ASP A 108 0.52 -10.96 -7.09
CA ASP A 108 -0.14 -12.28 -6.98
C ASP A 108 0.75 -13.27 -6.23
N LYS A 109 2.05 -13.35 -6.58
CA LYS A 109 3.01 -14.22 -5.90
C LYS A 109 3.36 -13.70 -4.51
N GLY A 110 3.53 -12.39 -4.36
CA GLY A 110 3.96 -11.75 -3.13
C GLY A 110 2.96 -11.84 -1.98
N LEU A 111 1.65 -11.88 -2.27
CA LEU A 111 0.59 -12.09 -1.27
C LEU A 111 0.71 -13.45 -0.57
N PHE A 112 1.27 -14.46 -1.26
CA PHE A 112 1.43 -15.81 -0.75
C PHE A 112 2.88 -16.13 -0.33
N ASP A 113 3.76 -15.11 -0.25
CA ASP A 113 5.13 -15.32 0.23
C ASP A 113 5.13 -15.87 1.67
N THR A 114 5.99 -16.82 1.94
CA THR A 114 6.12 -17.43 3.27
C THR A 114 6.58 -16.43 4.32
N HIS A 115 7.33 -15.39 3.92
CA HIS A 115 7.87 -14.39 4.83
C HIS A 115 6.99 -13.13 4.88
N HIS A 116 6.58 -12.72 6.09
CA HIS A 116 5.70 -11.57 6.31
C HIS A 116 6.24 -10.24 5.73
N ALA A 117 7.57 -10.04 5.67
CA ALA A 117 8.14 -8.82 5.11
C ALA A 117 7.87 -8.67 3.61
N SER A 118 7.85 -9.78 2.85
CA SER A 118 7.48 -9.79 1.44
C SER A 118 5.99 -9.47 1.26
N ARG A 119 5.11 -10.09 2.07
CA ARG A 119 3.67 -9.76 2.06
C ARG A 119 3.42 -8.29 2.41
N ASN A 120 4.10 -7.75 3.43
CA ASN A 120 4.00 -6.33 3.79
C ASN A 120 4.48 -5.40 2.66
N ALA A 121 5.45 -5.84 1.84
CA ALA A 121 5.87 -5.07 0.66
C ALA A 121 4.76 -4.99 -0.39
N VAL A 122 3.92 -6.02 -0.52
CA VAL A 122 2.71 -5.96 -1.38
C VAL A 122 1.78 -4.85 -0.89
N ILE A 123 1.42 -4.84 0.41
CA ILE A 123 0.55 -3.81 1.00
C ILE A 123 1.11 -2.41 0.75
N GLY A 124 2.40 -2.22 1.05
CA GLY A 124 3.09 -0.94 0.86
C GLY A 124 3.13 -0.48 -0.60
N SER A 125 3.25 -1.43 -1.53
CA SER A 125 3.23 -1.17 -2.97
C SER A 125 1.83 -0.82 -3.46
N ILE A 126 0.81 -1.58 -3.07
CA ILE A 126 -0.60 -1.31 -3.41
C ILE A 126 -1.00 0.09 -2.93
N LYS A 127 -0.65 0.47 -1.70
CA LYS A 127 -0.90 1.82 -1.17
C LYS A 127 -0.36 2.89 -2.10
N LYS A 128 0.92 2.81 -2.47
CA LYS A 128 1.59 3.81 -3.31
C LYS A 128 1.10 3.82 -4.75
N MET A 129 0.88 2.64 -5.34
CA MET A 129 0.35 2.52 -6.70
C MET A 129 -1.10 3.02 -6.76
N GLY A 130 -1.93 2.67 -5.77
CA GLY A 130 -3.32 3.09 -5.70
C GLY A 130 -3.51 4.61 -5.68
N GLU A 131 -2.55 5.38 -5.14
CA GLU A 131 -2.61 6.84 -5.19
C GLU A 131 -2.52 7.42 -6.61
N VAL A 132 -1.72 6.82 -7.49
CA VAL A 132 -1.36 7.39 -8.80
C VAL A 132 -1.88 6.59 -9.99
N ASN A 133 -2.18 5.31 -9.82
CA ASN A 133 -2.67 4.38 -10.83
C ASN A 133 -3.81 3.52 -10.28
N SER A 134 -4.86 4.18 -9.76
CA SER A 134 -5.90 3.53 -8.98
C SER A 134 -6.74 2.51 -9.74
N GLY A 135 -7.11 2.80 -11.00
CA GLY A 135 -8.03 1.94 -11.76
C GLY A 135 -7.59 0.46 -11.81
N PRO A 136 -6.45 0.14 -12.43
CA PRO A 136 -5.98 -1.25 -12.53
C PRO A 136 -5.64 -1.86 -11.15
N VAL A 137 -5.12 -1.05 -10.20
CA VAL A 137 -4.78 -1.53 -8.85
C VAL A 137 -6.02 -1.93 -8.06
N LEU A 138 -7.09 -1.13 -8.08
CA LEU A 138 -8.35 -1.45 -7.40
C LEU A 138 -9.08 -2.62 -8.09
N HIS A 139 -9.01 -2.71 -9.42
CA HIS A 139 -9.53 -3.85 -10.14
C HIS A 139 -8.85 -5.15 -9.71
N TRP A 140 -7.52 -5.16 -9.64
CA TRP A 140 -6.75 -6.29 -9.13
C TRP A 140 -7.10 -6.60 -7.66
N ALA A 141 -7.15 -5.59 -6.80
CA ALA A 141 -7.45 -5.77 -5.36
C ALA A 141 -8.82 -6.43 -5.15
N LYS A 142 -9.81 -6.11 -5.99
CA LYS A 142 -11.16 -6.70 -5.93
C LYS A 142 -11.14 -8.24 -6.02
N ASN A 143 -10.22 -8.83 -6.79
CA ASN A 143 -10.13 -10.28 -6.95
C ASN A 143 -9.78 -11.00 -5.63
N TYR A 144 -9.24 -10.29 -4.65
CA TYR A 144 -8.78 -10.84 -3.37
C TYR A 144 -9.64 -10.42 -2.16
N LEU A 145 -10.65 -9.57 -2.34
CA LEU A 145 -11.52 -9.11 -1.23
C LEU A 145 -12.24 -10.25 -0.54
N HIS A 146 -12.63 -11.29 -1.28
CA HIS A 146 -13.36 -12.46 -0.78
C HIS A 146 -12.49 -13.71 -0.72
N HIS A 147 -11.15 -13.55 -0.73
CA HIS A 147 -10.23 -14.68 -0.65
C HIS A 147 -10.48 -15.52 0.63
N PRO A 148 -10.42 -16.87 0.58
CA PRO A 148 -10.68 -17.71 1.75
C PRO A 148 -9.74 -17.40 2.93
N ASP A 149 -8.48 -17.07 2.67
CA ASP A 149 -7.53 -16.66 3.72
C ASP A 149 -7.86 -15.25 4.24
N LYS A 150 -8.14 -15.18 5.54
CA LYS A 150 -8.45 -13.94 6.26
C LYS A 150 -7.31 -12.91 6.22
N GLU A 151 -6.04 -13.35 6.20
CA GLU A 151 -4.90 -12.44 6.17
C GLU A 151 -4.82 -11.74 4.79
N ILE A 152 -5.11 -12.46 3.69
CA ILE A 152 -5.21 -11.86 2.36
C ILE A 152 -6.30 -10.78 2.33
N ARG A 153 -7.52 -11.09 2.81
CA ARG A 153 -8.62 -10.11 2.87
C ARG A 153 -8.22 -8.87 3.68
N ARG A 154 -7.58 -9.08 4.83
CA ARG A 154 -7.10 -8.01 5.71
C ARG A 154 -6.04 -7.13 5.00
N GLU A 155 -5.09 -7.78 4.35
CA GLU A 155 -3.98 -7.09 3.65
C GLU A 155 -4.49 -6.27 2.49
N ILE A 156 -5.44 -6.78 1.70
CA ILE A 156 -6.07 -6.04 0.60
C ILE A 156 -6.89 -4.87 1.13
N CYS A 157 -7.73 -5.07 2.14
CA CYS A 157 -8.51 -4.00 2.77
C CYS A 157 -7.60 -2.84 3.22
N HIS A 158 -6.49 -3.16 3.90
CA HIS A 158 -5.51 -2.15 4.32
C HIS A 158 -4.71 -1.56 3.15
N GLY A 159 -4.47 -2.35 2.09
CA GLY A 159 -3.69 -1.93 0.92
C GLY A 159 -4.36 -0.80 0.12
N ILE A 160 -5.70 -0.79 0.04
CA ILE A 160 -6.43 0.24 -0.72
C ILE A 160 -6.67 1.55 0.06
N GLU A 161 -6.37 1.58 1.37
CA GLU A 161 -6.64 2.69 2.29
C GLU A 161 -6.10 4.04 1.79
N LEU A 162 -4.85 4.08 1.32
CA LEU A 162 -4.19 5.35 1.01
C LEU A 162 -4.88 6.09 -0.15
N ARG A 163 -5.42 5.37 -1.13
CA ARG A 163 -6.29 5.94 -2.17
C ARG A 163 -7.54 6.59 -1.57
N GLY A 164 -8.17 5.88 -0.62
CA GLY A 164 -9.39 6.37 0.02
C GLY A 164 -9.21 7.61 0.88
N ARG A 165 -8.01 7.86 1.41
CA ARG A 165 -7.72 9.08 2.18
C ARG A 165 -7.88 10.37 1.37
N LYS A 166 -7.86 10.28 0.04
CA LYS A 166 -8.05 11.41 -0.86
C LYS A 166 -9.32 11.29 -1.70
N TYR A 167 -9.68 10.06 -2.04
CA TYR A 167 -10.81 9.73 -2.90
C TYR A 167 -11.61 8.57 -2.29
N PRO A 168 -12.32 8.79 -1.17
CA PRO A 168 -13.04 7.72 -0.47
C PRO A 168 -14.07 7.02 -1.36
N GLN A 169 -14.71 7.74 -2.28
CA GLN A 169 -15.68 7.20 -3.25
C GLN A 169 -15.12 6.07 -4.11
N ASP A 170 -13.81 6.00 -4.34
CA ASP A 170 -13.19 4.98 -5.18
C ASP A 170 -13.10 3.62 -4.48
N ILE A 171 -13.01 3.62 -3.14
CA ILE A 171 -12.82 2.39 -2.36
C ILE A 171 -14.02 1.99 -1.50
N LEU A 172 -14.91 2.92 -1.19
CA LEU A 172 -16.11 2.64 -0.37
C LEU A 172 -16.98 1.52 -0.94
N PRO A 173 -17.21 1.41 -2.26
CA PRO A 173 -17.94 0.26 -2.83
C PRO A 173 -17.26 -1.08 -2.54
N LEU A 174 -15.92 -1.13 -2.59
CA LEU A 174 -15.14 -2.34 -2.28
C LEU A 174 -15.21 -2.68 -0.79
N LEU A 175 -15.10 -1.66 0.07
CA LEU A 175 -15.22 -1.85 1.52
C LEU A 175 -16.62 -2.34 1.92
N LYS A 176 -17.68 -1.86 1.22
CA LYS A 176 -19.06 -2.31 1.45
C LYS A 176 -19.22 -3.82 1.22
N GLU A 177 -18.50 -4.40 0.27
CA GLU A 177 -18.53 -5.85 0.02
C GLU A 177 -18.10 -6.67 1.25
N LEU A 178 -17.30 -6.07 2.17
CA LEU A 178 -16.83 -6.70 3.42
C LEU A 178 -17.74 -6.40 4.63
N GLN A 179 -18.88 -5.74 4.48
CA GLN A 179 -19.73 -5.35 5.62
C GLN A 179 -20.22 -6.53 6.49
N TYR A 180 -20.29 -7.74 5.93
CA TYR A 180 -20.68 -8.96 6.64
C TYR A 180 -19.49 -9.87 7.02
N GLU A 181 -18.27 -9.34 7.01
CA GLU A 181 -17.07 -10.09 7.40
C GLU A 181 -17.19 -10.59 8.84
N LYS A 182 -17.00 -11.91 9.02
CA LYS A 182 -17.15 -12.57 10.33
C LYS A 182 -15.86 -12.60 11.14
N THR A 183 -14.71 -12.52 10.47
CA THR A 183 -13.40 -12.57 11.13
C THR A 183 -13.11 -11.25 11.83
N ALA A 184 -13.01 -11.26 13.15
CA ALA A 184 -12.82 -10.05 13.97
C ALA A 184 -11.65 -9.20 13.50
N ARG A 185 -10.52 -9.81 13.13
CA ARG A 185 -9.32 -9.09 12.66
C ARG A 185 -9.53 -8.37 11.32
N VAL A 186 -10.27 -8.97 10.38
CA VAL A 186 -10.59 -8.32 9.10
C VAL A 186 -11.61 -7.21 9.32
N ARG A 187 -12.62 -7.46 10.16
CA ARG A 187 -13.63 -6.46 10.53
C ARG A 187 -13.01 -5.26 11.22
N SER A 188 -12.09 -5.46 12.17
CA SER A 188 -11.35 -4.37 12.81
C SER A 188 -10.52 -3.56 11.79
N THR A 189 -9.92 -4.22 10.79
CA THR A 189 -9.20 -3.51 9.72
C THR A 189 -10.17 -2.72 8.83
N LEU A 190 -11.33 -3.26 8.49
CA LEU A 190 -12.37 -2.55 7.74
C LEU A 190 -12.79 -1.26 8.46
N VAL A 191 -13.14 -1.37 9.74
CA VAL A 191 -13.52 -0.23 10.59
C VAL A 191 -12.39 0.81 10.64
N HIS A 192 -11.16 0.36 10.89
CA HIS A 192 -9.98 1.23 10.88
C HIS A 192 -9.80 1.97 9.55
N VAL A 193 -9.92 1.28 8.42
CA VAL A 193 -9.78 1.90 7.10
C VAL A 193 -10.87 2.94 6.87
N ILE A 194 -12.12 2.68 7.28
CA ILE A 194 -13.21 3.65 7.17
C ILE A 194 -12.89 4.92 7.97
N GLY A 195 -12.39 4.79 9.19
CA GLY A 195 -11.91 5.92 9.99
C GLY A 195 -10.79 6.69 9.27
N GLN A 196 -9.77 5.97 8.77
CA GLN A 196 -8.61 6.58 8.12
C GLN A 196 -8.93 7.34 6.81
N ILE A 197 -10.01 7.04 6.15
CA ILE A 197 -10.41 7.72 4.91
C ILE A 197 -11.39 8.88 5.12
N SER A 198 -11.74 9.20 6.38
CA SER A 198 -12.76 10.22 6.72
C SER A 198 -12.20 11.60 7.07
N TYR A 199 -10.96 11.70 7.59
CA TYR A 199 -10.50 12.90 8.28
C TYR A 199 -10.02 14.05 7.37
N LYS A 200 -9.82 13.81 6.07
CA LYS A 200 -9.43 14.88 5.14
C LYS A 200 -10.65 15.69 4.70
N LYS A 201 -10.37 16.91 4.20
CA LYS A 201 -11.39 17.85 3.73
C LYS A 201 -12.33 17.21 2.70
N GLY A 202 -13.65 17.25 2.95
CA GLY A 202 -14.69 16.69 2.07
C GLY A 202 -14.83 15.17 2.12
N CYS A 203 -13.99 14.48 2.92
CA CYS A 203 -14.03 13.01 2.99
C CYS A 203 -15.10 12.52 3.97
N LEU A 204 -15.34 13.21 5.09
CA LEU A 204 -16.32 12.81 6.08
C LEU A 204 -17.73 12.72 5.46
N GLU A 205 -18.11 13.72 4.71
CA GLU A 205 -19.41 13.81 4.04
C GLU A 205 -19.61 12.63 3.08
N THR A 206 -18.58 12.31 2.30
CA THR A 206 -18.60 11.18 1.36
C THR A 206 -18.73 9.85 2.09
N VAL A 207 -17.95 9.66 3.17
CA VAL A 207 -17.96 8.42 3.95
C VAL A 207 -19.30 8.22 4.64
N VAL A 208 -19.80 9.23 5.38
CA VAL A 208 -21.10 9.15 6.07
C VAL A 208 -22.23 8.92 5.09
N GLY A 209 -22.23 9.64 3.96
CA GLY A 209 -23.23 9.45 2.90
C GLY A 209 -23.26 8.03 2.36
N HIS A 210 -22.09 7.41 2.16
CA HIS A 210 -21.99 6.03 1.69
C HIS A 210 -22.41 5.02 2.78
N LEU A 211 -22.03 5.24 4.05
CA LEU A 211 -22.41 4.38 5.18
C LEU A 211 -23.93 4.31 5.39
N LYS A 212 -24.71 5.33 4.99
CA LYS A 212 -26.18 5.27 4.99
C LYS A 212 -26.74 4.12 4.15
N THR A 213 -26.01 3.69 3.13
CA THR A 213 -26.40 2.59 2.23
C THR A 213 -26.05 1.20 2.74
N TRP A 214 -25.34 1.11 3.89
CA TRP A 214 -24.90 -0.17 4.43
C TRP A 214 -26.03 -0.82 5.28
N GLU A 215 -26.21 -2.12 5.12
CA GLU A 215 -27.24 -2.88 5.83
C GLU A 215 -26.76 -3.31 7.23
N ASN A 216 -25.46 -3.61 7.39
CA ASN A 216 -24.88 -4.03 8.67
C ASN A 216 -24.70 -2.83 9.60
N LYS A 217 -25.74 -2.54 10.43
CA LYS A 217 -25.75 -1.39 11.33
C LYS A 217 -24.67 -1.45 12.41
N GLN A 218 -24.23 -2.65 12.83
CA GLN A 218 -23.17 -2.77 13.81
C GLN A 218 -21.81 -2.28 13.23
N ILE A 219 -21.47 -2.66 12.02
CA ILE A 219 -20.25 -2.16 11.35
C ILE A 219 -20.31 -0.64 11.16
N VAL A 220 -21.49 -0.10 10.85
CA VAL A 220 -21.68 1.34 10.69
C VAL A 220 -21.46 2.05 12.03
N ALA A 221 -22.00 1.51 13.13
CA ALA A 221 -21.78 2.06 14.47
C ALA A 221 -20.29 2.03 14.86
N ASP A 222 -19.64 0.87 14.71
CA ASP A 222 -18.20 0.71 14.98
C ASP A 222 -17.37 1.70 14.12
N ALA A 223 -17.78 1.92 12.86
CA ALA A 223 -17.11 2.86 11.97
C ALA A 223 -17.25 4.33 12.41
N PHE A 224 -18.42 4.72 12.94
CA PHE A 224 -18.61 6.08 13.45
C PHE A 224 -17.76 6.35 14.70
N GLU A 225 -17.64 5.38 15.60
CA GLU A 225 -16.74 5.48 16.76
C GLU A 225 -15.28 5.66 16.31
N GLU A 226 -14.81 4.85 15.35
CA GLU A 226 -13.46 4.98 14.80
C GLU A 226 -13.25 6.29 14.05
N ILE A 227 -14.25 6.81 13.31
CA ILE A 227 -14.19 8.11 12.65
C ILE A 227 -13.93 9.21 13.67
N ILE A 228 -14.69 9.25 14.76
CA ILE A 228 -14.55 10.26 15.82
C ILE A 228 -13.15 10.16 16.45
N ASP A 229 -12.71 8.94 16.80
CA ASP A 229 -11.38 8.70 17.37
C ASP A 229 -10.25 9.09 16.42
N VAL A 230 -10.38 8.82 15.12
CA VAL A 230 -9.41 9.25 14.11
C VAL A 230 -9.32 10.78 14.02
N HIS A 231 -10.42 11.51 14.11
CA HIS A 231 -10.39 12.97 14.13
C HIS A 231 -9.67 13.50 15.37
N TYR A 232 -9.81 12.86 16.53
CA TYR A 232 -9.03 13.18 17.73
C TYR A 232 -7.55 12.86 17.57
N ARG A 233 -7.20 11.62 17.14
CA ARG A 233 -5.81 11.17 16.97
C ARG A 233 -5.03 12.00 15.94
N TYR A 234 -5.70 12.39 14.85
CA TYR A 234 -5.11 13.17 13.76
C TYR A 234 -5.50 14.64 13.77
N ARG A 235 -5.87 15.22 14.93
CA ARG A 235 -6.36 16.60 15.06
C ARG A 235 -5.49 17.67 14.42
N ASN A 236 -4.17 17.44 14.29
CA ASN A 236 -3.24 18.36 13.63
C ASN A 236 -3.29 18.27 12.08
N PHE A 237 -3.96 17.27 11.52
CA PHE A 237 -4.05 16.98 10.08
C PHE A 237 -5.48 16.84 9.60
N SER A 238 -6.41 16.76 10.52
CA SER A 238 -7.84 16.62 10.25
C SER A 238 -8.45 17.95 9.78
N ALA A 239 -9.40 17.87 8.85
CA ALA A 239 -10.13 19.04 8.37
C ALA A 239 -11.18 19.55 9.39
N LEU A 240 -11.68 18.66 10.23
CA LEU A 240 -12.66 18.96 11.28
C LEU A 240 -12.09 18.52 12.64
N THR A 241 -12.59 19.14 13.71
CA THR A 241 -12.35 18.67 15.08
C THR A 241 -13.16 17.40 15.35
N GLU A 242 -12.80 16.65 16.39
CA GLU A 242 -13.58 15.52 16.90
C GLU A 242 -15.04 15.89 17.14
N ALA A 243 -15.28 17.02 17.84
CA ALA A 243 -16.63 17.49 18.13
C ALA A 243 -17.45 17.83 16.87
N GLN A 244 -16.82 18.47 15.87
CA GLN A 244 -17.46 18.76 14.59
C GLN A 244 -17.80 17.49 13.80
N ALA A 245 -16.91 16.50 13.83
CA ALA A 245 -17.15 15.20 13.18
C ALA A 245 -18.32 14.46 13.86
N ALA A 246 -18.34 14.42 15.20
CA ALA A 246 -19.44 13.82 15.96
C ALA A 246 -20.78 14.53 15.71
N GLN A 247 -20.77 15.86 15.69
CA GLN A 247 -21.97 16.65 15.36
C GLN A 247 -22.46 16.34 13.95
N TYR A 248 -21.58 16.33 12.94
CA TYR A 248 -21.93 16.01 11.56
C TYR A 248 -22.59 14.63 11.43
N ILE A 249 -22.01 13.61 12.10
CA ILE A 249 -22.59 12.26 12.12
C ILE A 249 -23.98 12.26 12.75
N ALA A 250 -24.16 12.92 13.91
CA ALA A 250 -25.44 12.98 14.61
C ALA A 250 -26.55 13.68 13.80
N GLU A 251 -26.20 14.70 13.03
CA GLU A 251 -27.14 15.46 12.19
C GLU A 251 -27.49 14.71 10.88
N ASN A 252 -26.57 13.90 10.37
CA ASN A 252 -26.70 13.31 9.05
C ASN A 252 -27.01 11.81 9.05
N TYR A 253 -27.04 11.14 10.20
CA TYR A 253 -27.41 9.73 10.32
C TYR A 253 -28.66 9.56 11.18
N PRO A 254 -29.69 8.79 10.74
CA PRO A 254 -30.97 8.67 11.47
C PRO A 254 -30.80 8.05 12.86
N GLU A 255 -31.82 8.30 13.73
CA GLU A 255 -31.84 8.08 15.19
C GLU A 255 -31.54 6.67 15.71
N ASP A 256 -31.54 5.64 14.87
CA ASP A 256 -31.21 4.26 15.26
C ASP A 256 -29.79 4.08 15.81
N TYR A 257 -28.92 5.07 15.64
CA TYR A 257 -27.55 5.08 16.18
C TYR A 257 -27.50 5.40 17.70
N LYS A 258 -28.54 6.08 18.24
CA LYS A 258 -28.57 6.55 19.64
C LYS A 258 -29.07 5.51 20.65
N LYS A 259 -29.44 4.29 20.22
CA LYS A 259 -29.96 3.24 21.11
C LYS A 259 -28.93 2.16 21.37
N LYS A 260 -27.87 2.53 22.10
CA LYS A 260 -27.12 1.59 22.96
C LYS A 260 -26.60 2.30 24.20
#